data_efc6534ef57ada1d5f1eee124cee8879
#
_entry.id   efc6534ef57ada1d5f1eee124cee8879
#
_cell.length_a   1.000
_cell.length_b   1.000
_cell.length_c   1.000
_cell.angle_alpha   90.00
_cell.angle_beta   90.00
_cell.angle_gamma   90.00
#
_symmetry.space_group_name_H-M   'P 1'
#
loop_
_entity.id
_entity.type
_entity.pdbx_description
1 polymer ?
#
loop_
_entity_poly.entity_id
_entity_poly.type
_entity_poly.pdbx_seq_one_letter_code
_entity_poly.pdbx_strand_id
1 'polypeptide(L)' 'LIGQLTYLDPRHGPLALCITASKKGMQPLASEQRRGLNVVYWANPAHAFMLIGKNPVEDLQHMASGVERRLPA' A
#
# COMPACT_ATOMS: atom_id res chain seq x y z
N LEU A 1 -7.10 11.82 3.99
CA LEU A 1 -6.31 11.35 2.84
C LEU A 1 -5.30 12.42 2.46
N ILE A 2 -4.02 12.13 2.57
CA ILE A 2 -2.96 13.06 2.20
C ILE A 2 -2.65 12.97 0.71
N GLY A 3 -2.67 11.77 0.16
CA GLY A 3 -2.37 11.58 -1.24
C GLY A 3 -2.85 10.24 -1.76
N GLN A 4 -3.04 10.19 -3.05
CA GLN A 4 -3.39 8.97 -3.75
C GLN A 4 -2.68 8.95 -5.09
N LEU A 5 -1.96 7.88 -5.36
CA LEU A 5 -1.30 7.65 -6.64
C LEU A 5 -1.94 6.44 -7.29
N THR A 6 -2.35 6.59 -8.54
CA THR A 6 -2.87 5.47 -9.32
C THR A 6 -1.82 5.10 -10.36
N TYR A 7 -1.51 3.82 -10.44
CA TYR A 7 -0.53 3.29 -11.37
C TYR A 7 -1.19 2.22 -12.22
N LEU A 8 -0.89 2.20 -13.51
CA LEU A 8 -1.43 1.19 -14.42
C LEU A 8 -0.37 0.12 -14.67
N ASP A 9 -0.57 -1.05 -14.10
CA ASP A 9 0.31 -2.20 -14.32
C ASP A 9 -0.10 -2.85 -15.64
N PRO A 10 0.82 -3.04 -16.59
CA PRO A 10 0.48 -3.66 -17.88
C PRO A 10 -0.08 -5.07 -17.77
N ARG A 11 0.25 -5.80 -16.71
CA ARG A 11 -0.21 -7.18 -16.53
C ARG A 11 -1.50 -7.31 -15.74
N HIS A 12 -1.68 -6.45 -14.74
CA HIS A 12 -2.73 -6.63 -13.75
C HIS A 12 -3.73 -5.49 -13.69
N GLY A 13 -3.52 -4.44 -14.50
CA GLY A 13 -4.41 -3.30 -14.52
C GLY A 13 -4.08 -2.28 -13.44
N PRO A 14 -5.04 -1.43 -13.09
CA PRO A 14 -4.76 -0.35 -12.17
C PRO A 14 -4.49 -0.83 -10.74
N LEU A 15 -3.58 -0.15 -10.08
CA LEU A 15 -3.38 -0.29 -8.65
C LEU A 15 -3.23 1.11 -8.05
N ALA A 16 -3.56 1.24 -6.78
CA ALA A 16 -3.54 2.54 -6.12
C ALA A 16 -2.75 2.47 -4.83
N LEU A 17 -1.96 3.52 -4.58
CA LEU A 17 -1.31 3.75 -3.30
C LEU A 17 -2.04 4.90 -2.61
N CYS A 18 -2.55 4.64 -1.42
CA CYS A 18 -3.24 5.65 -0.62
C CYS A 18 -2.41 5.94 0.63
N ILE A 19 -2.26 7.22 0.95
CA ILE A 19 -1.50 7.67 2.10
C ILE A 19 -2.40 8.57 2.95
N THR A 20 -2.52 8.26 4.24
CA THR A 20 -3.31 9.06 5.17
C THR A 20 -2.48 9.40 6.39
N ALA A 21 -2.82 10.50 7.05
CA ALA A 21 -2.25 10.80 8.35
C ALA A 21 -2.76 9.78 9.36
N SER A 22 -1.90 9.35 10.26
CA SER A 22 -2.26 8.39 11.28
C SER A 22 -1.49 8.67 12.55
N LYS A 23 -2.16 8.53 13.68
CA LYS A 23 -1.55 8.66 14.99
C LYS A 23 -1.48 7.34 15.74
N LYS A 24 -1.80 6.24 15.06
CA LYS A 24 -1.84 4.93 15.69
C LYS A 24 -0.47 4.30 15.88
N GLY A 25 0.56 4.89 15.32
CA GLY A 25 1.92 4.40 15.45
C GLY A 25 2.29 3.35 14.43
N MET A 26 3.43 2.73 14.64
CA MET A 26 3.99 1.73 13.73
C MET A 26 3.09 0.51 13.62
N GLN A 27 2.80 0.10 12.40
CA GLN A 27 2.09 -1.15 12.14
C GLN A 27 2.83 -1.94 11.07
N PRO A 28 3.13 -3.21 11.33
CA PRO A 28 3.83 -4.03 10.35
C PRO A 28 2.95 -4.29 9.13
N LEU A 29 3.61 -4.68 8.05
CA LEU A 29 2.95 -5.01 6.80
C LEU A 29 1.93 -6.11 7.01
N ALA A 30 0.72 -5.88 6.55
CA ALA A 30 -0.37 -6.86 6.59
C ALA A 30 -1.07 -6.89 5.25
N SER A 31 -1.79 -7.96 4.98
CA SER A 31 -2.50 -8.10 3.72
C SER A 31 -3.87 -8.71 3.95
N GLU A 32 -4.80 -8.38 3.05
CA GLU A 32 -6.11 -9.01 3.04
C GLU A 32 -6.66 -8.97 1.62
N GLN A 33 -7.74 -9.70 1.39
CA GLN A 33 -8.39 -9.74 0.11
C GLN A 33 -9.83 -9.23 0.27
N ARG A 34 -10.22 -8.32 -0.62
CA ARG A 34 -11.57 -7.76 -0.60
C ARG A 34 -12.13 -7.71 -2.02
N ARG A 35 -13.22 -8.44 -2.25
CA ARG A 35 -13.95 -8.40 -3.51
C ARG A 35 -13.05 -8.64 -4.72
N GLY A 36 -12.16 -9.61 -4.61
CA GLY A 36 -11.25 -9.96 -5.70
C GLY A 36 -10.03 -9.07 -5.82
N LEU A 37 -9.90 -8.06 -4.97
CA LEU A 37 -8.72 -7.21 -4.91
C LEU A 37 -7.85 -7.61 -3.75
N ASN A 38 -6.53 -7.51 -3.94
CA ASN A 38 -5.56 -7.71 -2.87
C ASN A 38 -5.18 -6.36 -2.27
N VAL A 39 -5.10 -6.30 -0.97
CA VAL A 39 -4.78 -5.09 -0.24
C VAL A 39 -3.59 -5.37 0.67
N VAL A 40 -2.58 -4.51 0.60
CA VAL A 40 -1.43 -4.55 1.50
C VAL A 40 -1.36 -3.22 2.21
N TYR A 41 -1.23 -3.23 3.51
CA TYR A 41 -1.24 -2.00 4.29
C TYR A 41 -0.22 -2.06 5.43
N TRP A 42 0.28 -0.90 5.80
CA TRP A 42 1.25 -0.73 6.87
C TRP A 42 1.19 0.72 7.38
N ALA A 43 1.90 1.02 8.45
CA ALA A 43 1.97 2.37 8.98
C ALA A 43 3.31 2.64 9.63
N ASN A 44 3.76 3.89 9.54
CA ASN A 44 4.82 4.43 10.36
C ASN A 44 4.19 5.37 11.40
N PRO A 45 4.97 5.99 12.31
CA PRO A 45 4.36 6.83 13.35
C PRO A 45 3.53 8.01 12.84
N ALA A 46 3.76 8.47 11.61
CA ALA A 46 3.09 9.65 11.09
C ALA A 46 2.00 9.35 10.06
N HIS A 47 2.12 8.24 9.33
CA HIS A 47 1.25 7.96 8.19
C HIS A 47 0.83 6.50 8.13
N ALA A 48 -0.33 6.27 7.53
CA ALA A 48 -0.78 4.94 7.15
C ALA A 48 -0.81 4.82 5.64
N PHE A 49 -0.47 3.66 5.14
CA PHE A 49 -0.31 3.38 3.72
C PHE A 49 -1.13 2.17 3.32
N MET A 50 -1.67 2.20 2.11
CA MET A 50 -2.42 1.08 1.56
C MET A 50 -2.14 0.97 0.07
N LEU A 51 -1.78 -0.25 -0.37
CA LEU A 51 -1.71 -0.59 -1.78
C LEU A 51 -2.86 -1.54 -2.08
N ILE A 52 -3.60 -1.24 -3.13
CA ILE A 52 -4.75 -2.07 -3.53
C ILE A 52 -4.73 -2.29 -5.04
N GLY A 53 -4.93 -3.53 -5.44
CA GLY A 53 -4.94 -3.90 -6.87
C GLY A 53 -5.22 -5.37 -7.06
N LYS A 54 -5.22 -5.80 -8.33
CA LYS A 54 -5.39 -7.21 -8.69
C LYS A 54 -4.07 -7.97 -8.71
N ASN A 55 -2.96 -7.29 -8.46
CA ASN A 55 -1.64 -7.90 -8.44
C ASN A 55 -1.56 -8.99 -7.36
N PRO A 56 -0.74 -10.02 -7.56
CA PRO A 56 -0.48 -10.98 -6.50
C PRO A 56 0.01 -10.29 -5.23
N VAL A 57 -0.34 -10.85 -4.08
CA VAL A 57 0.04 -10.27 -2.80
C VAL A 57 1.55 -10.08 -2.68
N GLU A 58 2.32 -11.06 -3.18
CA GLU A 58 3.79 -10.98 -3.13
C GLU A 58 4.32 -9.76 -3.87
N ASP A 59 3.71 -9.42 -5.00
CA ASP A 59 4.12 -8.26 -5.78
C ASP A 59 3.79 -6.97 -5.03
N LEU A 60 2.61 -6.90 -4.43
CA LEU A 60 2.22 -5.74 -3.65
C LEU A 60 3.10 -5.56 -2.41
N GLN A 61 3.47 -6.65 -1.77
CA GLN A 61 4.39 -6.61 -0.63
C GLN A 61 5.76 -6.10 -1.03
N HIS A 62 6.24 -6.52 -2.19
CA HIS A 62 7.52 -6.05 -2.73
C HIS A 62 7.48 -4.55 -3.01
N MET A 63 6.39 -4.10 -3.62
CA MET A 63 6.19 -2.66 -3.88
C MET A 63 6.12 -1.87 -2.58
N ALA A 64 5.42 -2.40 -1.57
CA ALA A 64 5.31 -1.75 -0.27
C ALA A 64 6.68 -1.56 0.38
N SER A 65 7.53 -2.56 0.32
CA SER A 65 8.89 -2.47 0.84
C SER A 65 9.69 -1.37 0.14
N GLY A 66 9.50 -1.23 -1.17
CA GLY A 66 10.13 -0.16 -1.94
C GLY A 66 9.65 1.21 -1.51
N VAL A 67 8.35 1.35 -1.27
CA VAL A 67 7.76 2.61 -0.80
C VAL A 67 8.31 2.98 0.58
N GLU A 68 8.34 2.00 1.50
CA GLU A 68 8.86 2.25 2.85
C GLU A 68 10.29 2.76 2.85
N ARG A 69 11.12 2.23 1.96
CA ARG A 69 12.52 2.65 1.88
C ARG A 69 12.68 4.06 1.34
N ARG A 70 11.73 4.54 0.54
CA ARG A 70 11.80 5.85 -0.12
C ARG A 70 11.12 6.95 0.65
N LEU A 71 10.24 6.61 1.57
CA LEU A 71 9.49 7.57 2.35
C LEU A 71 9.99 7.52 3.80
N PRO A 72 10.75 8.51 4.22
CA PRO A 72 11.21 8.56 5.62
C PRO A 72 10.03 8.68 6.57
N ALA A 73 10.22 8.16 7.75
CA ALA A 73 9.22 8.22 8.80
C ALA A 73 8.93 9.66 9.24
#